data_3d1583674aa93b33f224db0020981640
#
_entry.id   3d1583674aa93b33f224db0020981640
#
_cell.length_a   1.000
_cell.length_b   1.000
_cell.length_c   1.000
_cell.angle_alpha   90.00
_cell.angle_beta   90.00
_cell.angle_gamma   90.00
#
_symmetry.space_group_name_H-M   'P 1'
#
loop_
_entity.id
_entity.type
_entity.pdbx_description
1 polymer ?
#
loop_
_entity_poly.entity_id
_entity_poly.type
_entity_poly.pdbx_seq_one_letter_code
_entity_poly.pdbx_strand_id
1 'polypeptide(L)'
;HWNEKYYVSASVRMDGTSTFRYDKWGTFWSAGASWRIAEENFIRDNVDWMDELKLRFSIGTTGNQAVNATSYPYTDLWSLGESDGQFTLSQVWWGVPDLTWETNFNMDLGVDFRFWNRFYGSIDVYRRVTRDLLFEAKQPLSTGISTKMVNDGKLANQGLEIELNYDIFQNPDIFWTVGLTASTYKQKILALPDYLMTAASGKGYVNGSYLWTIGKDQYQLYFGEGAGVDPETGKQLYWMDVVDDQGNVVGREKTDNPDEQTRYMQGSAIPDLMGGFNTTLRYAGFDLTVNTTFQIGGKIYDADWGNLTWQGSVPGRNLSSELLDNTWTPDNKDAEFPMFSYGGGSYGDRAEYEIVDASYFCLKNVTLGYTLPAGLTKKMGLSSVRVFASGENLWLTSARKGLDPRMGVTGGVVYLAYNQMRTFSFGANINF
;
A
#
# COMPACT_ATOMS: atom_id res chain seq x y z
N HIS A 1 -15.50 -6.90 33.86
CA HIS A 1 -16.83 -6.78 33.22
C HIS A 1 -17.92 -6.74 34.27
N TRP A 2 -19.05 -6.14 33.93
CA TRP A 2 -20.20 -6.07 34.79
C TRP A 2 -21.45 -6.56 34.05
N ASN A 3 -22.15 -7.49 34.67
CA ASN A 3 -23.38 -8.13 34.16
C ASN A 3 -23.27 -8.68 32.72
N GLU A 4 -22.07 -9.01 32.28
CA GLU A 4 -21.78 -9.44 30.89
C GLU A 4 -22.23 -8.43 29.81
N LYS A 5 -22.54 -7.19 30.19
CA LYS A 5 -23.00 -6.10 29.33
C LYS A 5 -21.91 -5.05 29.08
N TYR A 6 -21.18 -4.72 30.15
CA TYR A 6 -20.16 -3.63 30.10
C TYR A 6 -18.78 -4.23 30.37
N TYR A 7 -17.85 -3.89 29.50
CA TYR A 7 -16.46 -4.32 29.59
C TYR A 7 -15.58 -3.08 29.58
N VAL A 8 -14.65 -3.01 30.50
CA VAL A 8 -13.63 -1.96 30.54
C VAL A 8 -12.28 -2.64 30.71
N SER A 9 -11.30 -2.18 29.95
CA SER A 9 -9.93 -2.61 30.02
C SER A 9 -9.01 -1.39 30.08
N ALA A 10 -7.90 -1.52 30.81
CA ALA A 10 -6.82 -0.53 30.80
C ALA A 10 -5.49 -1.26 30.91
N SER A 11 -4.48 -0.75 30.26
CA SER A 11 -3.12 -1.26 30.38
C SER A 11 -2.11 -0.11 30.36
N VAL A 12 -1.00 -0.32 31.07
CA VAL A 12 0.16 0.53 31.03
C VAL A 12 1.38 -0.36 30.84
N ARG A 13 2.25 0.01 29.92
CA ARG A 13 3.47 -0.72 29.60
C ARG A 13 4.65 0.24 29.54
N MET A 14 5.78 -0.18 30.06
CA MET A 14 7.04 0.52 29.94
C MET A 14 8.03 -0.37 29.18
N ASP A 15 8.50 0.11 28.04
CA ASP A 15 9.46 -0.59 27.19
C ASP A 15 10.80 0.10 27.21
N GLY A 16 11.88 -0.68 27.22
CA GLY A 16 13.26 -0.15 27.20
C GLY A 16 14.00 -0.60 25.95
N THR A 17 14.83 0.30 25.40
CA THR A 17 15.67 0.02 24.23
C THR A 17 17.07 0.57 24.40
N SER A 18 18.06 -0.09 23.80
CA SER A 18 19.42 0.42 23.65
C SER A 18 19.62 1.25 22.38
N THR A 19 18.62 1.32 21.51
CA THR A 19 18.65 2.08 20.25
C THR A 19 18.80 3.58 20.50
N PHE A 20 18.21 4.10 21.57
CA PHE A 20 18.30 5.52 21.93
C PHE A 20 19.32 5.75 23.06
N ARG A 21 20.10 6.82 22.93
CA ARG A 21 21.16 7.15 23.91
C ARG A 21 20.60 7.65 25.23
N TYR A 22 19.62 8.56 25.15
CA TYR A 22 19.06 9.26 26.31
C TYR A 22 17.70 8.73 26.69
N ASP A 23 16.75 8.73 25.77
CA ASP A 23 15.35 8.35 25.99
C ASP A 23 15.13 6.84 25.81
N LYS A 24 15.80 6.05 26.64
CA LYS A 24 15.76 4.58 26.53
C LYS A 24 14.40 3.97 26.86
N TRP A 25 13.60 4.66 27.68
CA TRP A 25 12.34 4.13 28.20
C TRP A 25 11.15 4.87 27.62
N GLY A 26 10.25 4.11 26.98
CA GLY A 26 8.95 4.59 26.51
C GLY A 26 7.82 4.07 27.42
N THR A 27 6.89 4.94 27.78
CA THR A 27 5.69 4.54 28.52
C THR A 27 4.47 4.64 27.63
N PHE A 28 3.76 3.54 27.48
CA PHE A 28 2.59 3.42 26.62
C PHE A 28 1.40 2.94 27.44
N TRP A 29 0.23 3.41 27.08
CA TRP A 29 -1.00 3.08 27.78
C TRP A 29 -2.14 2.81 26.78
N SER A 30 -3.13 2.03 27.21
CA SER A 30 -4.38 1.89 26.48
C SER A 30 -5.55 1.82 27.44
N ALA A 31 -6.71 2.24 26.94
CA ALA A 31 -7.99 2.08 27.59
C ALA A 31 -9.01 1.66 26.54
N GLY A 32 -9.90 0.74 26.93
CA GLY A 32 -10.97 0.27 26.06
C GLY A 32 -12.25 0.08 26.85
N ALA A 33 -13.36 0.31 26.19
CA ALA A 33 -14.69 0.04 26.72
C ALA A 33 -15.55 -0.64 25.64
N SER A 34 -16.41 -1.56 26.07
CA SER A 34 -17.44 -2.07 25.18
C SER A 34 -18.76 -2.28 25.93
N TRP A 35 -19.84 -2.08 25.19
CA TRP A 35 -21.20 -2.20 25.67
C TRP A 35 -21.99 -3.13 24.76
N ARG A 36 -22.49 -4.23 25.32
CA ARG A 36 -23.39 -5.17 24.63
C ARG A 36 -24.83 -4.65 24.77
N ILE A 37 -25.22 -3.80 23.83
CA ILE A 37 -26.53 -3.13 23.84
C ILE A 37 -27.68 -4.13 23.70
N ALA A 38 -27.49 -5.19 22.91
CA ALA A 38 -28.50 -6.24 22.73
C ALA A 38 -28.88 -6.96 24.05
N GLU A 39 -27.98 -6.98 25.03
CA GLU A 39 -28.24 -7.60 26.33
C GLU A 39 -29.02 -6.69 27.29
N GLU A 40 -29.30 -5.44 26.93
CA GLU A 40 -30.11 -4.57 27.75
C GLU A 40 -31.56 -5.00 27.74
N ASN A 41 -32.24 -4.93 28.92
CA ASN A 41 -33.59 -5.41 29.06
C ASN A 41 -34.56 -4.72 28.10
N PHE A 42 -34.35 -3.41 27.82
CA PHE A 42 -35.18 -2.64 26.89
C PHE A 42 -35.00 -3.07 25.42
N ILE A 43 -33.91 -3.74 25.05
CA ILE A 43 -33.72 -4.37 23.73
C ILE A 43 -34.12 -5.82 23.79
N ARG A 44 -33.48 -6.62 24.68
CA ARG A 44 -33.66 -8.06 24.76
C ARG A 44 -35.12 -8.48 24.93
N ASP A 45 -35.89 -7.71 25.72
CA ASP A 45 -37.28 -8.06 26.06
C ASP A 45 -38.28 -7.53 25.00
N ASN A 46 -37.86 -6.71 24.02
CA ASN A 46 -38.75 -6.04 23.06
C ASN A 46 -38.30 -6.18 21.59
N VAL A 47 -37.13 -6.72 21.31
CA VAL A 47 -36.54 -6.74 19.95
C VAL A 47 -35.99 -8.12 19.62
N ASP A 48 -36.83 -8.99 19.05
CA ASP A 48 -36.49 -10.39 18.77
C ASP A 48 -35.53 -10.59 17.57
N TRP A 49 -35.36 -9.57 16.74
CA TRP A 49 -34.54 -9.67 15.52
C TRP A 49 -33.10 -9.26 15.73
N MET A 50 -32.74 -8.70 16.89
CA MET A 50 -31.40 -8.22 17.20
C MET A 50 -30.69 -9.21 18.11
N ASP A 51 -29.87 -10.08 17.52
CA ASP A 51 -29.15 -11.13 18.26
C ASP A 51 -27.90 -10.59 18.95
N GLU A 52 -27.21 -9.64 18.30
CA GLU A 52 -26.02 -8.96 18.83
C GLU A 52 -26.00 -7.50 18.35
N LEU A 53 -25.76 -6.61 19.28
CA LEU A 53 -25.35 -5.23 19.03
C LEU A 53 -24.38 -4.83 20.13
N LYS A 54 -23.13 -4.62 19.74
CA LYS A 54 -22.05 -4.28 20.66
C LYS A 54 -21.29 -3.06 20.14
N LEU A 55 -21.23 -2.03 20.97
CA LEU A 55 -20.41 -0.86 20.74
C LEU A 55 -19.03 -1.07 21.38
N ARG A 56 -17.96 -0.76 20.65
CA ARG A 56 -16.58 -0.83 21.10
C ARG A 56 -15.91 0.52 20.94
N PHE A 57 -15.12 0.91 21.92
CA PHE A 57 -14.25 2.08 21.85
C PHE A 57 -12.90 1.72 22.43
N SER A 58 -11.83 2.11 21.73
CA SER A 58 -10.48 1.99 22.26
C SER A 58 -9.66 3.25 21.99
N ILE A 59 -8.74 3.54 22.90
CA ILE A 59 -7.80 4.66 22.79
C ILE A 59 -6.50 4.25 23.45
N GLY A 60 -5.37 4.69 22.88
CA GLY A 60 -4.07 4.39 23.51
C GLY A 60 -2.89 4.85 22.68
N THR A 61 -1.71 4.65 23.27
CA THR A 61 -0.42 4.95 22.64
C THR A 61 0.39 3.68 22.43
N THR A 62 1.15 3.65 21.33
CA THR A 62 2.17 2.62 21.06
C THR A 62 3.44 3.30 20.57
N GLY A 63 4.61 2.76 20.97
CA GLY A 63 5.91 3.25 20.54
C GLY A 63 6.49 2.44 19.39
N ASN A 64 7.29 3.11 18.59
CA ASN A 64 8.14 2.50 17.58
C ASN A 64 9.58 3.00 17.78
N GLN A 65 10.52 2.07 17.74
CA GLN A 65 11.96 2.35 17.89
C GLN A 65 12.76 1.91 16.66
N ALA A 66 12.09 1.46 15.60
CA ALA A 66 12.75 0.87 14.45
C ALA A 66 13.57 1.91 13.68
N VAL A 67 14.88 1.75 13.75
CA VAL A 67 15.87 2.46 12.94
C VAL A 67 16.57 1.40 12.10
N ASN A 68 16.22 1.32 10.82
CA ASN A 68 16.61 0.19 9.97
C ASN A 68 18.09 0.16 9.56
N ALA A 69 18.81 1.26 9.74
CA ALA A 69 20.17 1.39 9.20
C ALA A 69 21.28 0.90 10.15
N THR A 70 21.09 1.00 11.47
CA THR A 70 22.09 0.57 12.46
C THR A 70 21.45 0.30 13.82
N SER A 71 22.09 -0.59 14.61
CA SER A 71 21.70 -0.88 16.00
C SER A 71 22.01 0.26 16.98
N TYR A 72 22.90 1.16 16.60
CA TYR A 72 23.36 2.29 17.44
C TYR A 72 23.32 3.60 16.66
N PRO A 73 22.14 4.11 16.30
CA PRO A 73 21.97 5.27 15.42
C PRO A 73 22.52 6.60 16.02
N TYR A 74 22.87 6.61 17.27
CA TYR A 74 23.48 7.75 17.97
C TYR A 74 25.00 7.85 17.83
N THR A 75 25.63 6.88 17.15
CA THR A 75 27.10 6.82 17.00
C THR A 75 27.48 7.07 15.56
N ASP A 76 28.49 7.91 15.31
CA ASP A 76 29.07 8.06 13.99
C ASP A 76 29.74 6.77 13.54
N LEU A 77 29.47 6.35 12.31
CA LEU A 77 30.10 5.17 11.71
C LEU A 77 30.97 5.59 10.52
N TRP A 78 32.13 4.97 10.46
CA TRP A 78 33.13 5.24 9.45
C TRP A 78 33.48 3.96 8.72
N SER A 79 33.67 4.05 7.40
CA SER A 79 34.18 2.97 6.56
C SER A 79 35.63 3.25 6.22
N LEU A 80 36.46 2.23 6.33
CA LEU A 80 37.83 2.23 5.85
C LEU A 80 37.83 1.77 4.40
N GLY A 81 38.34 2.59 3.50
CA GLY A 81 38.50 2.30 2.08
C GLY A 81 39.94 2.44 1.64
N GLU A 82 40.20 2.20 0.38
CA GLU A 82 41.49 2.44 -0.28
C GLU A 82 41.26 3.24 -1.55
N SER A 83 42.08 4.26 -1.78
CA SER A 83 42.12 5.01 -3.02
C SER A 83 43.58 5.33 -3.36
N ASP A 84 44.03 4.98 -4.56
CA ASP A 84 45.38 5.16 -5.06
C ASP A 84 46.49 4.58 -4.13
N GLY A 85 46.22 3.41 -3.51
CA GLY A 85 47.15 2.75 -2.60
C GLY A 85 47.24 3.38 -1.22
N GLN A 86 46.35 4.34 -0.89
CA GLN A 86 46.27 4.96 0.42
C GLN A 86 44.97 4.63 1.12
N PHE A 87 45.02 4.41 2.42
CA PHE A 87 43.82 4.23 3.22
C PHE A 87 43.01 5.52 3.31
N THR A 88 41.74 5.40 3.04
CA THR A 88 40.75 6.48 3.16
C THR A 88 39.75 6.17 4.24
N LEU A 89 39.30 7.18 4.98
CA LEU A 89 38.26 7.08 5.98
C LEU A 89 37.05 7.91 5.53
N SER A 90 35.93 7.24 5.30
CA SER A 90 34.69 7.90 4.87
C SER A 90 33.60 7.71 5.91
N GLN A 91 32.96 8.81 6.33
CA GLN A 91 31.81 8.71 7.23
C GLN A 91 30.60 8.14 6.45
N VAL A 92 30.02 7.05 6.94
CA VAL A 92 28.90 6.35 6.31
C VAL A 92 27.60 6.52 7.07
N TRP A 93 27.67 6.97 8.32
CA TRP A 93 26.52 7.25 9.15
C TRP A 93 26.79 8.43 10.08
N TRP A 94 25.84 9.34 10.15
CA TRP A 94 25.88 10.47 11.09
C TRP A 94 25.09 10.12 12.34
N GLY A 95 25.76 9.99 13.46
CA GLY A 95 25.14 9.70 14.75
C GLY A 95 24.19 10.80 15.20
N VAL A 96 23.02 10.40 15.65
CA VAL A 96 21.99 11.31 16.17
C VAL A 96 21.65 10.92 17.60
N PRO A 97 22.32 11.53 18.60
CA PRO A 97 22.18 11.14 20.01
C PRO A 97 20.82 11.47 20.61
N ASP A 98 20.09 12.43 20.05
CA ASP A 98 18.82 12.95 20.59
C ASP A 98 17.58 12.23 20.00
N LEU A 99 17.76 11.09 19.31
CA LEU A 99 16.64 10.28 18.84
C LEU A 99 15.83 9.75 20.02
N THR A 100 14.51 9.76 19.86
CA THR A 100 13.54 9.25 20.83
C THR A 100 12.50 8.36 20.16
N TRP A 101 11.57 7.84 20.94
CA TRP A 101 10.50 6.99 20.48
C TRP A 101 9.55 7.73 19.53
N GLU A 102 9.32 7.15 18.35
CA GLU A 102 8.14 7.51 17.56
C GLU A 102 6.90 7.03 18.30
N THR A 103 5.91 7.89 18.48
CA THR A 103 4.70 7.60 19.23
C THR A 103 3.49 7.63 18.34
N ASN A 104 2.72 6.54 18.36
CA ASN A 104 1.44 6.41 17.68
C ASN A 104 0.31 6.55 18.69
N PHE A 105 -0.53 7.56 18.55
CA PHE A 105 -1.78 7.72 19.26
C PHE A 105 -2.92 7.15 18.42
N ASN A 106 -3.60 6.14 18.93
CA ASN A 106 -4.65 5.40 18.24
C ASN A 106 -6.00 5.66 18.91
N MET A 107 -7.03 5.82 18.10
CA MET A 107 -8.45 5.85 18.51
C MET A 107 -9.24 4.97 17.55
N ASP A 108 -10.14 4.19 18.10
CA ASP A 108 -10.99 3.29 17.35
C ASP A 108 -12.41 3.26 17.96
N LEU A 109 -13.41 3.29 17.09
CA LEU A 109 -14.82 3.15 17.44
C LEU A 109 -15.43 2.12 16.50
N GLY A 110 -15.92 1.02 17.06
CA GLY A 110 -16.48 -0.09 16.32
C GLY A 110 -17.85 -0.49 16.79
N VAL A 111 -18.62 -1.05 15.87
CA VAL A 111 -19.93 -1.66 16.14
C VAL A 111 -19.92 -3.07 15.57
N ASP A 112 -20.15 -4.07 16.46
CA ASP A 112 -20.41 -5.46 16.05
C ASP A 112 -21.92 -5.70 16.11
N PHE A 113 -22.47 -6.37 15.11
CA PHE A 113 -23.90 -6.63 15.05
C PHE A 113 -24.23 -8.02 14.46
N ARG A 114 -25.36 -8.56 14.90
CA ARG A 114 -26.01 -9.72 14.30
C ARG A 114 -27.52 -9.53 14.36
N PHE A 115 -28.17 -9.68 13.21
CA PHE A 115 -29.61 -9.53 13.06
C PHE A 115 -30.20 -10.78 12.40
N TRP A 116 -31.38 -11.22 12.87
CA TRP A 116 -32.13 -12.40 12.41
C TRP A 116 -31.29 -13.68 12.36
N ASN A 117 -30.26 -13.78 13.17
CA ASN A 117 -29.27 -14.87 13.15
C ASN A 117 -28.56 -15.08 11.78
N ARG A 118 -28.70 -14.16 10.84
CA ARG A 118 -28.25 -14.31 9.45
C ARG A 118 -27.37 -13.19 8.94
N PHE A 119 -27.68 -11.96 9.30
CA PHE A 119 -26.93 -10.79 8.87
C PHE A 119 -26.05 -10.30 10.01
N TYR A 120 -24.74 -10.37 9.81
CA TYR A 120 -23.78 -10.02 10.86
C TYR A 120 -22.51 -9.40 10.27
N GLY A 121 -21.81 -8.65 11.10
CA GLY A 121 -20.60 -7.98 10.69
C GLY A 121 -20.10 -6.98 11.70
N SER A 122 -19.14 -6.18 11.26
CA SER A 122 -18.60 -5.05 12.00
C SER A 122 -18.43 -3.81 11.12
N ILE A 123 -18.49 -2.67 11.75
CA ILE A 123 -18.15 -1.38 11.16
C ILE A 123 -17.21 -0.68 12.14
N ASP A 124 -16.02 -0.33 11.70
CA ASP A 124 -14.98 0.30 12.51
C ASP A 124 -14.52 1.61 11.85
N VAL A 125 -14.41 2.66 12.66
CA VAL A 125 -13.81 3.94 12.27
C VAL A 125 -12.60 4.19 13.15
N TYR A 126 -11.46 4.40 12.54
CA TYR A 126 -10.23 4.60 13.27
C TYR A 126 -9.49 5.88 12.87
N ARG A 127 -8.70 6.37 13.82
CA ARG A 127 -7.73 7.44 13.59
C ARG A 127 -6.45 7.15 14.35
N ARG A 128 -5.32 7.17 13.63
CA ARG A 128 -3.97 7.09 14.19
C ARG A 128 -3.23 8.38 13.91
N VAL A 129 -2.57 8.93 14.91
CA VAL A 129 -1.66 10.08 14.76
C VAL A 129 -0.27 9.66 15.23
N THR A 130 0.67 9.61 14.28
CA THR A 130 2.09 9.40 14.54
C THR A 130 2.74 10.73 14.82
N ARG A 131 3.55 10.80 15.89
CA ARG A 131 4.38 11.94 16.28
C ARG A 131 5.82 11.50 16.39
N ASP A 132 6.73 12.45 16.25
CA ASP A 132 8.16 12.21 16.31
C ASP A 132 8.59 11.12 15.31
N LEU A 133 8.11 11.28 14.05
CA LEU A 133 8.30 10.31 12.98
C LEU A 133 9.79 10.04 12.74
N LEU A 134 10.17 8.76 12.77
CA LEU A 134 11.54 8.32 12.52
C LEU A 134 11.71 8.05 11.02
N PHE A 135 12.56 8.85 10.34
CA PHE A 135 12.86 8.63 8.93
C PHE A 135 14.24 9.18 8.55
N GLU A 136 14.77 8.69 7.43
CA GLU A 136 16.03 9.17 6.86
C GLU A 136 15.76 10.37 5.95
N ALA A 137 16.24 11.53 6.34
CA ALA A 137 16.15 12.75 5.57
C ALA A 137 17.41 12.96 4.71
N LYS A 138 17.23 13.26 3.42
CA LYS A 138 18.34 13.59 2.52
C LYS A 138 19.09 14.84 3.02
N GLN A 139 20.40 14.80 2.90
CA GLN A 139 21.28 15.89 3.26
C GLN A 139 21.89 16.53 2.00
N PRO A 140 22.28 17.83 2.06
CA PRO A 140 23.06 18.45 1.00
C PRO A 140 24.37 17.68 0.74
N LEU A 141 24.77 17.52 -0.50
CA LEU A 141 26.00 16.81 -0.90
C LEU A 141 27.25 17.38 -0.22
N SER A 142 27.25 18.67 0.11
CA SER A 142 28.33 19.34 0.83
C SER A 142 28.62 18.81 2.23
N THR A 143 27.69 18.04 2.81
CA THR A 143 27.88 17.42 4.14
C THR A 143 28.71 16.13 4.07
N GLY A 144 28.93 15.58 2.86
CA GLY A 144 29.63 14.31 2.65
C GLY A 144 28.81 13.05 2.98
N ILE A 145 27.60 13.21 3.48
CA ILE A 145 26.66 12.11 3.80
C ILE A 145 25.34 12.35 3.07
N SER A 146 24.80 11.30 2.48
CA SER A 146 23.58 11.39 1.67
C SER A 146 22.29 11.52 2.49
N THR A 147 22.26 10.90 3.70
CA THR A 147 21.07 10.87 4.56
C THR A 147 21.46 11.01 6.03
N LYS A 148 20.53 11.52 6.81
CA LYS A 148 20.62 11.60 8.27
C LYS A 148 19.28 11.16 8.87
N MET A 149 19.35 10.39 9.96
CA MET A 149 18.13 10.04 10.71
C MET A 149 17.54 11.27 11.38
N VAL A 150 16.26 11.44 11.28
CA VAL A 150 15.50 12.50 11.95
C VAL A 150 14.34 11.89 12.73
N ASN A 151 13.97 12.56 13.81
CA ASN A 151 12.87 12.18 14.68
C ASN A 151 11.96 13.40 14.82
N ASP A 152 11.34 13.75 13.71
CA ASP A 152 10.49 14.92 13.60
C ASP A 152 9.42 14.68 12.52
N GLY A 153 8.34 15.44 12.62
CA GLY A 153 7.22 15.28 11.71
C GLY A 153 6.03 14.61 12.37
N LYS A 154 4.90 14.77 11.73
CA LYS A 154 3.61 14.29 12.24
C LYS A 154 2.74 13.82 11.09
N LEU A 155 2.16 12.63 11.27
CA LEU A 155 1.33 11.96 10.27
C LEU A 155 0.01 11.55 10.88
N ALA A 156 -1.09 11.72 10.16
CA ALA A 156 -2.39 11.18 10.55
C ALA A 156 -2.87 10.16 9.52
N ASN A 157 -3.36 9.04 10.02
CA ASN A 157 -4.04 8.00 9.25
C ASN A 157 -5.46 7.85 9.80
N GLN A 158 -6.44 7.73 8.94
CA GLN A 158 -7.82 7.48 9.34
C GLN A 158 -8.54 6.67 8.27
N GLY A 159 -9.52 5.88 8.68
CA GLY A 159 -10.26 5.05 7.77
C GLY A 159 -11.56 4.53 8.33
N LEU A 160 -12.30 3.88 7.45
CA LEU A 160 -13.51 3.13 7.73
C LEU A 160 -13.28 1.70 7.25
N GLU A 161 -13.57 0.73 8.12
CA GLU A 161 -13.52 -0.70 7.80
C GLU A 161 -14.90 -1.29 7.99
N ILE A 162 -15.33 -2.12 7.05
CA ILE A 162 -16.63 -2.75 7.01
C ILE A 162 -16.45 -4.23 6.73
N GLU A 163 -17.04 -5.06 7.56
CA GLU A 163 -17.22 -6.48 7.31
C GLU A 163 -18.71 -6.81 7.40
N LEU A 164 -19.27 -7.36 6.33
CA LEU A 164 -20.67 -7.76 6.25
C LEU A 164 -20.76 -9.22 5.82
N ASN A 165 -21.55 -10.00 6.51
CA ASN A 165 -21.82 -11.40 6.17
C ASN A 165 -23.32 -11.63 6.18
N TYR A 166 -23.80 -12.46 5.24
CA TYR A 166 -25.19 -12.85 5.16
C TYR A 166 -25.32 -14.34 4.86
N ASP A 167 -26.00 -15.05 5.76
CA ASP A 167 -26.30 -16.47 5.61
C ASP A 167 -27.61 -16.62 4.85
N ILE A 168 -27.50 -16.90 3.55
CA ILE A 168 -28.65 -17.05 2.64
C ILE A 168 -29.44 -18.32 3.04
N PHE A 169 -28.70 -19.42 3.29
CA PHE A 169 -29.26 -20.68 3.79
C PHE A 169 -28.42 -21.21 4.96
N GLN A 170 -29.10 -21.66 6.01
CA GLN A 170 -28.50 -22.25 7.22
C GLN A 170 -29.20 -23.60 7.58
N ASN A 171 -29.46 -24.44 6.61
CA ASN A 171 -30.08 -25.72 6.83
C ASN A 171 -29.02 -26.85 6.83
N PRO A 172 -29.30 -28.02 7.47
CA PRO A 172 -28.39 -29.16 7.43
C PRO A 172 -28.04 -29.62 6.03
N ASP A 173 -28.98 -29.50 5.08
CA ASP A 173 -28.81 -29.94 3.68
C ASP A 173 -28.13 -28.91 2.80
N ILE A 174 -28.30 -27.63 3.11
CA ILE A 174 -27.70 -26.52 2.35
C ILE A 174 -27.23 -25.42 3.29
N PHE A 175 -25.98 -25.03 3.12
CA PHE A 175 -25.39 -23.87 3.77
C PHE A 175 -24.83 -22.95 2.71
N TRP A 176 -25.28 -21.70 2.70
CA TRP A 176 -24.75 -20.70 1.77
C TRP A 176 -24.59 -19.36 2.46
N THR A 177 -23.35 -18.89 2.56
CA THR A 177 -23.00 -17.56 3.07
C THR A 177 -22.30 -16.72 2.01
N VAL A 178 -22.55 -15.42 2.06
CA VAL A 178 -21.85 -14.40 1.26
C VAL A 178 -21.27 -13.37 2.23
N GLY A 179 -20.09 -12.87 1.89
CA GLY A 179 -19.42 -11.86 2.69
C GLY A 179 -18.83 -10.75 1.82
N LEU A 180 -18.76 -9.56 2.38
CA LEU A 180 -18.11 -8.37 1.83
C LEU A 180 -17.19 -7.81 2.90
N THR A 181 -15.95 -7.56 2.53
CA THR A 181 -15.03 -6.69 3.28
C THR A 181 -14.75 -5.45 2.46
N ALA A 182 -14.74 -4.29 3.09
CA ALA A 182 -14.42 -3.03 2.43
C ALA A 182 -13.70 -2.10 3.39
N SER A 183 -12.67 -1.41 2.92
CA SER A 183 -11.95 -0.44 3.73
C SER A 183 -11.56 0.79 2.91
N THR A 184 -11.62 1.94 3.57
CA THR A 184 -11.05 3.18 3.08
C THR A 184 -9.88 3.60 3.96
N TYR A 185 -8.90 4.25 3.35
CA TYR A 185 -7.70 4.70 4.04
C TYR A 185 -7.32 6.09 3.55
N LYS A 186 -7.19 7.03 4.47
CA LYS A 186 -6.73 8.40 4.17
C LYS A 186 -5.58 8.76 5.09
N GLN A 187 -4.53 9.27 4.50
CA GLN A 187 -3.33 9.72 5.19
C GLN A 187 -3.13 11.21 4.97
N LYS A 188 -2.58 11.91 5.97
CA LYS A 188 -2.14 13.30 5.83
C LYS A 188 -0.89 13.56 6.65
N ILE A 189 0.08 14.20 6.03
CA ILE A 189 1.22 14.81 6.71
C ILE A 189 0.71 16.06 7.43
N LEU A 190 0.87 16.13 8.74
CA LEU A 190 0.43 17.25 9.57
C LEU A 190 1.57 18.23 9.88
N ALA A 191 2.80 17.74 9.94
CA ALA A 191 4.01 18.55 10.13
C ALA A 191 5.22 17.86 9.51
N LEU A 192 6.14 18.66 9.00
CA LEU A 192 7.49 18.29 8.55
C LEU A 192 8.48 19.31 9.09
N PRO A 193 9.75 18.94 9.29
CA PRO A 193 10.81 19.88 9.62
C PRO A 193 10.94 21.01 8.60
N ASP A 194 11.08 22.27 9.06
CA ASP A 194 11.12 23.44 8.19
C ASP A 194 12.24 23.38 7.13
N TYR A 195 13.41 22.82 7.49
CA TYR A 195 14.54 22.71 6.57
C TYR A 195 14.25 21.75 5.39
N LEU A 196 13.34 20.77 5.55
CA LEU A 196 12.91 19.90 4.46
C LEU A 196 11.95 20.60 3.50
N MET A 197 11.14 21.52 4.02
CA MET A 197 10.18 22.29 3.22
C MET A 197 10.86 23.23 2.22
N THR A 198 12.08 23.67 2.51
CA THR A 198 12.85 24.58 1.63
C THR A 198 13.56 23.86 0.49
N ALA A 199 13.77 22.55 0.60
CA ALA A 199 14.60 21.77 -0.33
C ALA A 199 14.02 21.61 -1.75
N ALA A 200 12.69 21.75 -1.93
CA ALA A 200 11.99 21.60 -3.21
C ALA A 200 11.30 22.92 -3.61
N SER A 201 12.02 24.03 -3.56
CA SER A 201 11.50 25.36 -3.89
C SER A 201 10.25 25.73 -3.06
N GLY A 202 10.22 25.32 -1.80
CA GLY A 202 9.07 25.56 -0.90
C GLY A 202 7.87 24.64 -1.11
N LYS A 203 7.94 23.67 -2.04
CA LYS A 203 6.83 22.75 -2.35
C LYS A 203 6.75 21.56 -1.38
N GLY A 204 7.83 21.23 -0.68
CA GLY A 204 7.93 20.09 0.23
C GLY A 204 9.22 19.28 0.11
N TYR A 205 9.24 18.06 0.63
CA TYR A 205 10.37 17.15 0.63
C TYR A 205 10.19 16.05 -0.43
N VAL A 206 11.14 15.95 -1.37
CA VAL A 206 11.14 14.90 -2.40
C VAL A 206 11.80 13.64 -1.85
N ASN A 207 10.99 12.61 -1.59
CA ASN A 207 11.43 11.30 -1.13
C ASN A 207 11.23 10.24 -2.24
N GLY A 208 12.30 9.95 -2.98
CA GLY A 208 12.22 9.06 -4.14
C GLY A 208 11.28 9.59 -5.21
N SER A 209 10.25 8.82 -5.51
CA SER A 209 9.21 9.15 -6.49
C SER A 209 8.05 9.98 -5.91
N TYR A 210 8.13 10.40 -4.64
CA TYR A 210 7.04 11.05 -3.94
C TYR A 210 7.40 12.46 -3.47
N LEU A 211 6.38 13.32 -3.40
CA LEU A 211 6.50 14.63 -2.75
C LEU A 211 5.76 14.61 -1.42
N TRP A 212 6.49 14.80 -0.34
CA TRP A 212 5.93 14.99 1.00
C TRP A 212 5.67 16.48 1.23
N THR A 213 4.39 16.82 1.39
CA THR A 213 3.98 18.20 1.70
C THR A 213 2.84 18.19 2.74
N ILE A 214 2.78 19.24 3.55
CA ILE A 214 1.77 19.35 4.61
C ILE A 214 0.36 19.34 3.99
N GLY A 215 -0.54 18.55 4.58
CA GLY A 215 -1.93 18.40 4.13
C GLY A 215 -2.17 17.33 3.06
N LYS A 216 -1.11 16.76 2.49
CA LYS A 216 -1.16 15.64 1.55
C LYS A 216 -0.66 14.35 2.22
N ASP A 217 -0.84 13.22 1.55
CA ASP A 217 -0.27 11.95 1.99
C ASP A 217 1.18 11.78 1.54
N GLN A 218 1.88 10.77 2.09
CA GLN A 218 3.28 10.47 1.76
C GLN A 218 3.47 9.85 0.37
N TYR A 219 2.40 9.42 -0.27
CA TYR A 219 2.41 8.66 -1.52
C TYR A 219 1.94 9.48 -2.71
N GLN A 220 2.08 10.81 -2.65
CA GLN A 220 1.84 11.69 -3.80
C GLN A 220 2.97 11.50 -4.81
N LEU A 221 2.67 10.85 -5.94
CA LEU A 221 3.61 10.66 -7.04
C LEU A 221 4.03 12.02 -7.59
N TYR A 222 5.35 12.21 -7.77
CA TYR A 222 5.92 13.49 -8.13
C TYR A 222 6.81 13.35 -9.36
N PHE A 223 6.23 13.61 -10.52
CA PHE A 223 6.84 13.42 -11.83
C PHE A 223 6.63 14.63 -12.72
N GLY A 224 7.44 14.74 -13.79
CA GLY A 224 7.22 15.70 -14.85
C GLY A 224 5.96 15.40 -15.65
N GLU A 225 5.60 16.31 -16.53
CA GLU A 225 4.56 16.12 -17.54
C GLU A 225 5.17 16.08 -18.93
N GLY A 226 4.82 15.06 -19.72
CA GLY A 226 5.21 14.95 -21.10
C GLY A 226 4.48 15.96 -21.99
N ALA A 227 5.17 16.43 -22.99
CA ALA A 227 4.64 17.37 -23.98
C ALA A 227 4.54 16.77 -25.38
N GLY A 228 4.60 15.42 -25.47
CA GLY A 228 4.57 14.65 -26.71
C GLY A 228 5.94 14.46 -27.34
N VAL A 229 5.95 14.07 -28.59
CA VAL A 229 7.16 13.89 -29.41
C VAL A 229 7.29 15.08 -30.34
N ASP A 230 8.50 15.62 -30.51
CA ASP A 230 8.77 16.66 -31.49
C ASP A 230 8.65 16.07 -32.91
N PRO A 231 7.71 16.52 -33.73
CA PRO A 231 7.51 15.96 -35.06
C PRO A 231 8.68 16.16 -36.01
N GLU A 232 9.55 17.16 -35.79
CA GLU A 232 10.69 17.45 -36.66
C GLU A 232 11.94 16.67 -36.25
N THR A 233 12.16 16.46 -34.95
CA THR A 233 13.39 15.86 -34.45
C THR A 233 13.18 14.43 -33.88
N GLY A 234 11.93 14.04 -33.60
CA GLY A 234 11.62 12.76 -32.97
C GLY A 234 12.01 12.67 -31.50
N LYS A 235 12.40 13.76 -30.88
CA LYS A 235 12.76 13.77 -29.46
C LYS A 235 11.54 13.84 -28.57
N GLN A 236 11.62 13.24 -27.38
CA GLN A 236 10.64 13.43 -26.32
C GLN A 236 10.67 14.87 -25.82
N LEU A 237 9.50 15.48 -25.67
CA LEU A 237 9.33 16.80 -25.10
C LEU A 237 8.68 16.72 -23.72
N TYR A 238 9.06 17.66 -22.85
CA TYR A 238 8.55 17.80 -21.49
C TYR A 238 8.06 19.23 -21.27
N TRP A 239 7.13 19.41 -20.35
CA TRP A 239 6.70 20.72 -19.91
C TRP A 239 7.64 21.31 -18.85
N MET A 240 8.01 22.57 -19.03
CA MET A 240 8.80 23.38 -18.10
C MET A 240 8.02 24.66 -17.77
N ASP A 241 7.91 24.98 -16.47
CA ASP A 241 7.33 26.24 -16.02
C ASP A 241 8.31 27.38 -16.26
N VAL A 242 7.82 28.46 -16.85
CA VAL A 242 8.52 29.75 -16.95
C VAL A 242 8.15 30.57 -15.72
N VAL A 243 9.16 30.98 -14.95
CA VAL A 243 8.95 31.77 -13.74
C VAL A 243 9.48 33.17 -13.89
N ASP A 244 8.80 34.14 -13.29
CA ASP A 244 9.27 35.52 -13.19
C ASP A 244 10.38 35.69 -12.12
N ASP A 245 10.95 36.88 -12.00
CA ASP A 245 11.99 37.22 -11.02
C ASP A 245 11.51 37.04 -9.55
N GLN A 246 10.21 36.92 -9.33
CA GLN A 246 9.59 36.70 -8.01
C GLN A 246 9.30 35.20 -7.75
N GLY A 247 9.56 34.32 -8.74
CA GLY A 247 9.31 32.88 -8.66
C GLY A 247 7.85 32.47 -8.95
N ASN A 248 7.01 33.36 -9.50
CA ASN A 248 5.67 33.04 -9.92
C ASN A 248 5.69 32.39 -11.31
N VAL A 249 4.88 31.36 -11.52
CA VAL A 249 4.71 30.75 -12.84
C VAL A 249 3.93 31.71 -13.73
N VAL A 250 4.55 32.15 -14.82
CA VAL A 250 3.98 33.11 -15.80
C VAL A 250 3.65 32.44 -17.13
N GLY A 251 4.10 31.21 -17.35
CA GLY A 251 3.83 30.44 -18.56
C GLY A 251 4.40 29.03 -18.49
N ARG A 252 4.26 28.28 -19.58
CA ARG A 252 4.87 26.97 -19.77
C ARG A 252 5.49 26.88 -21.15
N GLU A 253 6.64 26.29 -21.23
CA GLU A 253 7.37 26.03 -22.46
C GLU A 253 7.70 24.54 -22.56
N LYS A 254 8.05 24.10 -23.79
CA LYS A 254 8.48 22.73 -24.03
C LYS A 254 9.99 22.68 -24.05
N THR A 255 10.57 21.66 -23.42
CA THR A 255 12.00 21.35 -23.46
C THR A 255 12.23 19.90 -23.88
N ASP A 256 13.32 19.61 -24.58
CA ASP A 256 13.76 18.24 -24.85
C ASP A 256 14.81 17.76 -23.82
N ASN A 257 15.08 18.58 -22.79
CA ASN A 257 15.97 18.26 -21.70
C ASN A 257 15.16 17.77 -20.47
N PRO A 258 15.23 16.48 -20.12
CA PRO A 258 14.48 15.94 -18.97
C PRO A 258 14.89 16.55 -17.61
N ASP A 259 16.09 17.14 -17.50
CA ASP A 259 16.53 17.78 -16.25
C ASP A 259 15.90 19.16 -16.01
N GLU A 260 15.38 19.79 -17.06
CA GLU A 260 14.72 21.10 -16.99
C GLU A 260 13.19 20.98 -16.75
N GLN A 261 12.63 19.78 -16.89
CA GLN A 261 11.20 19.59 -16.72
C GLN A 261 10.71 20.02 -15.33
N THR A 262 9.56 20.65 -15.27
CA THR A 262 8.89 20.90 -13.99
C THR A 262 8.12 19.66 -13.55
N ARG A 263 8.27 19.28 -12.28
CA ARG A 263 7.55 18.16 -11.71
C ARG A 263 6.31 18.62 -10.97
N TYR A 264 5.26 17.81 -11.05
CA TYR A 264 3.94 18.04 -10.45
C TYR A 264 3.49 16.82 -9.65
N MET A 265 2.52 17.03 -8.77
CA MET A 265 1.82 15.92 -8.12
C MET A 265 0.87 15.27 -9.12
N GLN A 266 1.14 14.00 -9.45
CA GLN A 266 0.35 13.22 -10.42
C GLN A 266 -0.76 12.39 -9.77
N GLY A 267 -0.99 12.57 -8.48
CA GLY A 267 -1.98 11.86 -7.69
C GLY A 267 -1.34 10.94 -6.64
N SER A 268 -2.20 10.39 -5.80
CA SER A 268 -1.80 9.51 -4.69
C SER A 268 -1.81 8.05 -5.12
N ALA A 269 -0.86 7.27 -4.60
CA ALA A 269 -0.89 5.82 -4.70
C ALA A 269 -1.90 5.15 -3.72
N ILE A 270 -2.46 5.92 -2.79
CA ILE A 270 -3.45 5.40 -1.84
C ILE A 270 -4.79 5.20 -2.56
N PRO A 271 -5.39 4.00 -2.50
CA PRO A 271 -6.70 3.76 -3.09
C PRO A 271 -7.83 4.45 -2.32
N ASP A 272 -8.92 4.76 -3.01
CA ASP A 272 -10.14 5.30 -2.41
C ASP A 272 -10.91 4.23 -1.65
N LEU A 273 -10.93 3.00 -2.17
CA LEU A 273 -11.62 1.84 -1.60
C LEU A 273 -10.87 0.55 -1.96
N MET A 274 -10.73 -0.34 -0.99
CA MET A 274 -10.24 -1.70 -1.20
C MET A 274 -11.12 -2.71 -0.46
N GLY A 275 -11.15 -3.96 -0.94
CA GLY A 275 -11.95 -4.97 -0.30
C GLY A 275 -11.99 -6.30 -1.04
N GLY A 276 -12.98 -7.10 -0.70
CA GLY A 276 -13.20 -8.39 -1.33
C GLY A 276 -14.60 -8.93 -1.07
N PHE A 277 -15.06 -9.75 -2.01
CA PHE A 277 -16.26 -10.57 -1.83
C PHE A 277 -15.83 -12.01 -1.60
N ASN A 278 -16.51 -12.69 -0.71
CA ASN A 278 -16.36 -14.11 -0.49
C ASN A 278 -17.71 -14.81 -0.49
N THR A 279 -17.73 -16.08 -0.87
CA THR A 279 -18.92 -16.92 -0.73
C THR A 279 -18.52 -18.36 -0.46
N THR A 280 -19.29 -19.02 0.39
CA THR A 280 -19.16 -20.45 0.66
C THR A 280 -20.54 -21.10 0.55
N LEU A 281 -20.62 -22.10 -0.35
CA LEU A 281 -21.82 -22.92 -0.55
C LEU A 281 -21.49 -24.37 -0.24
N ARG A 282 -22.34 -25.01 0.57
CA ARG A 282 -22.31 -26.47 0.81
C ARG A 282 -23.67 -27.06 0.48
N TYR A 283 -23.67 -28.07 -0.38
CA TYR A 283 -24.90 -28.76 -0.78
C TYR A 283 -24.60 -30.18 -1.25
N ALA A 284 -25.33 -31.17 -0.74
CA ALA A 284 -25.27 -32.57 -1.18
C ALA A 284 -23.84 -33.16 -1.22
N GLY A 285 -23.00 -32.81 -0.24
CA GLY A 285 -21.59 -33.24 -0.17
C GLY A 285 -20.61 -32.37 -0.96
N PHE A 286 -21.07 -31.51 -1.83
CA PHE A 286 -20.23 -30.50 -2.49
C PHE A 286 -20.00 -29.29 -1.57
N ASP A 287 -18.81 -28.73 -1.65
CA ASP A 287 -18.48 -27.44 -1.09
C ASP A 287 -17.77 -26.56 -2.12
N LEU A 288 -18.22 -25.33 -2.28
CA LEU A 288 -17.65 -24.32 -3.14
C LEU A 288 -17.28 -23.11 -2.33
N THR A 289 -16.03 -22.67 -2.41
CA THR A 289 -15.58 -21.41 -1.85
C THR A 289 -15.02 -20.54 -2.96
N VAL A 290 -15.44 -19.27 -3.01
CA VAL A 290 -14.92 -18.28 -3.95
C VAL A 290 -14.48 -17.05 -3.16
N ASN A 291 -13.26 -16.59 -3.41
CA ASN A 291 -12.72 -15.37 -2.82
C ASN A 291 -12.26 -14.43 -3.94
N THR A 292 -12.64 -13.18 -3.83
CA THR A 292 -12.21 -12.11 -4.73
C THR A 292 -11.55 -10.98 -3.94
N THR A 293 -10.75 -10.17 -4.61
CA THR A 293 -10.25 -8.91 -4.07
C THR A 293 -10.39 -7.82 -5.11
N PHE A 294 -10.63 -6.61 -4.66
CA PHE A 294 -10.71 -5.44 -5.52
C PHE A 294 -10.07 -4.21 -4.88
N GLN A 295 -9.68 -3.29 -5.73
CA GLN A 295 -9.23 -1.95 -5.38
C GLN A 295 -9.84 -0.96 -6.36
N ILE A 296 -10.26 0.20 -5.87
CA ILE A 296 -10.78 1.30 -6.66
C ILE A 296 -9.95 2.54 -6.34
N GLY A 297 -9.46 3.20 -7.39
CA GLY A 297 -8.62 4.39 -7.27
C GLY A 297 -7.18 4.09 -6.88
N GLY A 298 -6.45 5.14 -6.58
CA GLY A 298 -5.00 5.13 -6.44
C GLY A 298 -4.28 5.18 -7.78
N LYS A 299 -3.01 5.57 -7.74
CA LYS A 299 -2.13 5.60 -8.90
C LYS A 299 -0.95 4.68 -8.69
N ILE A 300 -0.44 4.12 -9.78
CA ILE A 300 0.74 3.27 -9.77
C ILE A 300 1.71 3.70 -10.86
N TYR A 301 2.99 3.78 -10.53
CA TYR A 301 4.06 4.00 -11.50
C TYR A 301 4.53 2.64 -12.02
N ASP A 302 4.23 2.37 -13.28
CA ASP A 302 4.56 1.14 -13.97
C ASP A 302 5.94 1.22 -14.63
N ALA A 303 6.99 1.10 -13.83
CA ALA A 303 8.36 1.14 -14.32
C ALA A 303 8.69 -0.05 -15.25
N ASP A 304 7.97 -1.17 -15.16
CA ASP A 304 8.15 -2.30 -16.07
C ASP A 304 7.66 -1.94 -17.48
N TRP A 305 6.54 -1.21 -17.58
CA TRP A 305 6.09 -0.66 -18.85
C TRP A 305 7.09 0.35 -19.42
N GLY A 306 7.56 1.28 -18.61
CA GLY A 306 8.62 2.21 -19.00
C GLY A 306 9.86 1.50 -19.55
N ASN A 307 10.28 0.39 -18.92
CA ASN A 307 11.38 -0.43 -19.41
C ASN A 307 11.09 -1.14 -20.74
N LEU A 308 9.84 -1.57 -20.96
CA LEU A 308 9.42 -2.24 -22.21
C LEU A 308 9.25 -1.26 -23.38
N THR A 309 9.02 0.01 -23.08
CA THR A 309 8.82 1.07 -24.07
C THR A 309 10.04 2.01 -24.20
N TRP A 310 11.14 1.71 -23.50
CA TRP A 310 12.35 2.50 -23.54
C TRP A 310 13.11 2.34 -24.87
N GLN A 311 13.27 3.42 -25.61
CA GLN A 311 13.95 3.47 -26.93
C GLN A 311 15.46 3.58 -26.84
N GLY A 312 16.04 3.74 -25.65
CA GLY A 312 17.49 3.66 -25.45
C GLY A 312 18.00 2.25 -25.72
N SER A 313 18.97 2.09 -26.58
CA SER A 313 19.39 0.75 -26.96
C SER A 313 20.24 0.09 -25.89
N VAL A 314 19.69 -0.96 -25.27
CA VAL A 314 20.46 -1.98 -24.56
C VAL A 314 20.40 -3.24 -25.42
N PRO A 315 21.49 -3.67 -26.06
CA PRO A 315 21.49 -4.88 -26.87
C PRO A 315 20.95 -6.09 -26.09
N GLY A 316 20.05 -6.84 -26.70
CA GLY A 316 19.46 -8.05 -26.11
C GLY A 316 18.27 -7.80 -25.18
N ARG A 317 17.78 -6.58 -25.00
CA ARG A 317 16.53 -6.30 -24.29
C ARG A 317 15.33 -6.54 -25.20
N ASN A 318 14.30 -7.23 -24.67
CA ASN A 318 13.01 -7.31 -25.32
C ASN A 318 12.23 -6.01 -25.08
N LEU A 319 11.61 -5.49 -26.12
CA LEU A 319 10.76 -4.31 -26.09
C LEU A 319 9.32 -4.68 -26.42
N SER A 320 8.38 -3.77 -26.12
CA SER A 320 6.98 -3.92 -26.50
C SER A 320 6.82 -3.91 -28.03
N SER A 321 5.95 -4.78 -28.55
CA SER A 321 5.60 -4.76 -29.97
C SER A 321 4.84 -3.49 -30.39
N GLU A 322 4.29 -2.72 -29.45
CA GLU A 322 3.62 -1.46 -29.73
C GLU A 322 4.57 -0.41 -30.30
N LEU A 323 5.87 -0.53 -30.02
CA LEU A 323 6.90 0.36 -30.57
C LEU A 323 7.07 0.20 -32.08
N LEU A 324 6.70 -0.94 -32.68
CA LEU A 324 6.93 -1.22 -34.10
C LEU A 324 6.21 -0.20 -35.01
N ASP A 325 4.96 0.13 -34.66
CA ASP A 325 4.10 0.98 -35.48
C ASP A 325 3.94 2.40 -34.91
N ASN A 326 4.28 2.60 -33.63
CA ASN A 326 4.02 3.86 -32.90
C ASN A 326 5.27 4.66 -32.54
N THR A 327 6.44 4.25 -33.03
CA THR A 327 7.70 5.00 -32.81
C THR A 327 7.92 6.02 -33.95
N TRP A 328 8.40 7.19 -33.59
CA TRP A 328 8.71 8.25 -34.53
C TRP A 328 9.75 7.79 -35.57
N THR A 329 9.45 8.09 -36.83
CA THR A 329 10.36 7.99 -37.97
C THR A 329 10.10 9.20 -38.89
N PRO A 330 11.01 9.51 -39.85
CA PRO A 330 10.75 10.56 -40.84
C PRO A 330 9.43 10.38 -41.62
N ASP A 331 8.95 9.13 -41.73
CA ASP A 331 7.70 8.77 -42.39
C ASP A 331 6.50 8.67 -41.46
N ASN A 332 6.73 8.71 -40.12
CA ASN A 332 5.70 8.64 -39.06
C ASN A 332 5.96 9.73 -38.01
N LYS A 333 5.67 10.98 -38.34
CA LYS A 333 5.97 12.14 -37.48
C LYS A 333 4.96 12.34 -36.32
N ASP A 334 3.78 11.75 -36.43
CA ASP A 334 2.70 11.86 -35.41
C ASP A 334 2.73 10.67 -34.41
N ALA A 335 3.89 10.03 -34.27
CA ALA A 335 4.09 8.87 -33.41
C ALA A 335 3.95 9.21 -31.93
N GLU A 336 3.46 8.24 -31.16
CA GLU A 336 3.31 8.33 -29.71
C GLU A 336 4.65 8.24 -28.97
N PHE A 337 5.58 7.40 -29.51
CA PHE A 337 6.88 7.16 -28.90
C PHE A 337 7.99 7.90 -29.65
N PRO A 338 8.98 8.44 -28.94
CA PRO A 338 10.11 9.13 -29.56
C PRO A 338 10.98 8.18 -30.40
N MET A 339 11.85 8.74 -31.19
CA MET A 339 12.79 8.00 -32.04
C MET A 339 13.68 7.08 -31.21
N PHE A 340 14.10 5.95 -31.79
CA PHE A 340 15.18 5.15 -31.23
C PHE A 340 16.48 5.89 -31.27
N SER A 341 17.19 6.00 -30.13
CA SER A 341 18.51 6.62 -30.07
C SER A 341 19.49 5.74 -29.32
N TYR A 342 20.67 5.49 -29.90
CA TYR A 342 21.73 4.73 -29.23
C TYR A 342 22.30 5.54 -28.06
N GLY A 343 22.21 5.00 -26.84
CA GLY A 343 22.67 5.71 -25.64
C GLY A 343 21.88 6.99 -25.32
N GLY A 344 20.79 7.24 -26.04
CA GLY A 344 19.93 8.40 -25.84
C GLY A 344 19.05 8.29 -24.61
N GLY A 345 18.50 9.43 -24.23
CA GLY A 345 17.64 9.58 -23.06
C GLY A 345 16.46 8.63 -23.07
N SER A 346 16.00 8.25 -21.89
CA SER A 346 14.86 7.38 -21.72
C SER A 346 13.57 8.10 -22.07
N TYR A 347 12.72 7.47 -22.85
CA TYR A 347 11.32 7.83 -22.96
C TYR A 347 10.69 7.77 -21.59
N GLY A 348 9.88 8.78 -21.27
CA GLY A 348 9.15 8.80 -20.00
C GLY A 348 10.02 8.98 -18.77
N ASP A 349 11.33 9.30 -18.91
CA ASP A 349 12.19 9.49 -17.75
C ASP A 349 11.59 10.51 -16.79
N ARG A 350 10.96 9.97 -15.72
CA ARG A 350 10.30 10.74 -14.66
C ARG A 350 9.11 11.60 -15.11
N ALA A 351 8.49 11.26 -16.23
CA ALA A 351 7.20 11.84 -16.64
C ALA A 351 6.02 10.93 -16.25
N GLU A 352 4.81 11.43 -16.42
CA GLU A 352 3.56 10.75 -16.00
C GLU A 352 3.12 9.59 -16.91
N TYR A 353 3.80 9.32 -18.02
CA TYR A 353 3.39 8.31 -19.01
C TYR A 353 3.21 6.89 -18.43
N GLU A 354 4.00 6.54 -17.43
CA GLU A 354 3.93 5.27 -16.74
C GLU A 354 3.02 5.31 -15.51
N ILE A 355 2.39 6.46 -15.21
CA ILE A 355 1.47 6.59 -14.09
C ILE A 355 0.07 6.23 -14.56
N VAL A 356 -0.41 5.09 -14.11
CA VAL A 356 -1.71 4.55 -14.49
C VAL A 356 -2.63 4.39 -13.28
N ASP A 357 -3.91 4.14 -13.54
CA ASP A 357 -4.88 3.81 -12.49
C ASP A 357 -4.54 2.46 -11.85
N ALA A 358 -4.53 2.40 -10.52
CA ALA A 358 -4.20 1.20 -9.76
C ALA A 358 -5.43 0.34 -9.42
N SER A 359 -6.60 0.67 -9.96
CA SER A 359 -7.81 -0.12 -9.76
C SER A 359 -7.66 -1.52 -10.35
N TYR A 360 -8.17 -2.50 -9.62
CA TYR A 360 -8.20 -3.88 -10.10
C TYR A 360 -9.38 -4.66 -9.52
N PHE A 361 -9.73 -5.75 -10.20
CA PHE A 361 -10.53 -6.83 -9.65
C PHE A 361 -9.83 -8.16 -9.90
N CYS A 362 -9.75 -9.00 -8.87
CA CYS A 362 -9.08 -10.29 -8.92
C CYS A 362 -9.98 -11.42 -8.39
N LEU A 363 -10.16 -12.47 -9.21
CA LEU A 363 -10.67 -13.75 -8.75
C LEU A 363 -9.50 -14.52 -8.11
N LYS A 364 -9.38 -14.35 -6.77
CA LYS A 364 -8.19 -14.75 -6.04
C LYS A 364 -8.12 -16.25 -5.81
N ASN A 365 -9.23 -16.86 -5.39
CA ASN A 365 -9.29 -18.28 -5.11
C ASN A 365 -10.67 -18.84 -5.43
N VAL A 366 -10.69 -20.03 -6.04
CA VAL A 366 -11.90 -20.86 -6.16
C VAL A 366 -11.52 -22.26 -5.73
N THR A 367 -12.24 -22.83 -4.77
CA THR A 367 -12.06 -24.20 -4.31
C THR A 367 -13.40 -24.94 -4.43
N LEU A 368 -13.39 -26.06 -5.13
CA LEU A 368 -14.51 -27.00 -5.22
C LEU A 368 -14.12 -28.30 -4.56
N GLY A 369 -14.86 -28.70 -3.54
CA GLY A 369 -14.67 -29.95 -2.82
C GLY A 369 -15.89 -30.86 -2.96
N TYR A 370 -15.67 -32.15 -2.75
CA TYR A 370 -16.71 -33.14 -2.61
C TYR A 370 -16.37 -34.12 -1.50
N THR A 371 -17.26 -34.22 -0.53
CA THR A 371 -17.17 -35.18 0.58
C THR A 371 -17.99 -36.41 0.24
N LEU A 372 -17.34 -37.57 0.22
CA LEU A 372 -17.99 -38.83 -0.12
C LEU A 372 -19.07 -39.19 0.93
N PRO A 373 -20.19 -39.80 0.51
CA PRO A 373 -21.22 -40.25 1.43
C PRO A 373 -20.69 -41.21 2.50
N ALA A 374 -21.11 -41.00 3.76
CA ALA A 374 -20.67 -41.80 4.90
C ALA A 374 -20.88 -43.31 4.75
N GLY A 375 -21.92 -43.74 4.00
CA GLY A 375 -22.17 -45.15 3.70
C GLY A 375 -21.08 -45.78 2.82
N LEU A 376 -20.39 -45.01 2.00
CA LEU A 376 -19.27 -45.49 1.20
C LEU A 376 -17.97 -45.51 2.01
N THR A 377 -17.66 -44.45 2.74
CA THR A 377 -16.42 -44.33 3.51
C THR A 377 -16.35 -45.36 4.67
N LYS A 378 -17.47 -45.63 5.32
CA LYS A 378 -17.54 -46.67 6.36
C LYS A 378 -17.21 -48.06 5.81
N LYS A 379 -17.60 -48.41 4.58
CA LYS A 379 -17.24 -49.68 3.95
C LYS A 379 -15.74 -49.82 3.70
N MET A 380 -15.05 -48.66 3.59
CA MET A 380 -13.60 -48.57 3.39
C MET A 380 -12.83 -48.49 4.72
N GLY A 381 -13.52 -48.52 5.87
CA GLY A 381 -12.92 -48.35 7.20
C GLY A 381 -12.49 -46.92 7.51
N LEU A 382 -13.07 -45.94 6.80
CA LEU A 382 -12.70 -44.52 6.92
C LEU A 382 -13.85 -43.71 7.53
N SER A 383 -13.51 -42.72 8.36
CA SER A 383 -14.47 -41.80 8.94
C SER A 383 -15.01 -40.80 7.92
N SER A 384 -14.16 -40.21 7.11
CA SER A 384 -14.54 -39.33 6.00
C SER A 384 -13.46 -39.25 4.92
N VAL A 385 -13.89 -38.99 3.70
CA VAL A 385 -13.01 -38.70 2.55
C VAL A 385 -13.56 -37.48 1.83
N ARG A 386 -12.74 -36.41 1.70
CA ARG A 386 -13.07 -35.24 0.88
C ARG A 386 -11.99 -35.07 -0.18
N VAL A 387 -12.40 -35.00 -1.45
CA VAL A 387 -11.53 -34.64 -2.58
C VAL A 387 -11.81 -33.19 -2.97
N PHE A 388 -10.78 -32.47 -3.41
CA PHE A 388 -10.94 -31.08 -3.81
C PHE A 388 -10.00 -30.67 -4.95
N ALA A 389 -10.43 -29.65 -5.68
CA ALA A 389 -9.63 -28.90 -6.62
C ALA A 389 -9.66 -27.42 -6.23
N SER A 390 -8.53 -26.76 -6.28
CA SER A 390 -8.39 -25.33 -5.98
C SER A 390 -7.61 -24.63 -7.08
N GLY A 391 -8.05 -23.42 -7.44
CA GLY A 391 -7.35 -22.53 -8.33
C GLY A 391 -7.10 -21.19 -7.66
N GLU A 392 -5.88 -20.67 -7.82
CA GLU A 392 -5.47 -19.37 -7.26
C GLU A 392 -5.08 -18.39 -8.36
N ASN A 393 -5.33 -17.10 -8.13
CA ASN A 393 -5.05 -16.01 -9.06
C ASN A 393 -5.63 -16.27 -10.47
N LEU A 394 -6.87 -16.74 -10.52
CA LEU A 394 -7.49 -17.27 -11.77
C LEU A 394 -7.76 -16.18 -12.80
N TRP A 395 -8.11 -15.00 -12.36
CA TRP A 395 -8.36 -13.87 -13.21
C TRP A 395 -8.06 -12.55 -12.54
N LEU A 396 -7.42 -11.66 -13.29
CA LEU A 396 -7.10 -10.29 -12.88
C LEU A 396 -7.47 -9.34 -14.01
N THR A 397 -8.18 -8.27 -13.70
CA THR A 397 -8.34 -7.12 -14.58
C THR A 397 -7.74 -5.88 -13.90
N SER A 398 -7.01 -5.07 -14.67
CA SER A 398 -6.36 -3.84 -14.24
C SER A 398 -6.28 -2.87 -15.42
N ALA A 399 -5.69 -1.70 -15.24
CA ALA A 399 -5.57 -0.66 -16.26
C ALA A 399 -4.89 -1.14 -17.55
N ARG A 400 -3.95 -2.09 -17.45
CA ARG A 400 -3.20 -2.61 -18.59
C ARG A 400 -3.00 -4.14 -18.46
N LYS A 401 -3.04 -4.85 -19.60
CA LYS A 401 -2.71 -6.27 -19.64
C LYS A 401 -1.25 -6.50 -19.21
N GLY A 402 -1.05 -7.39 -18.25
CA GLY A 402 0.27 -7.69 -17.68
C GLY A 402 0.67 -6.84 -16.47
N LEU A 403 -0.07 -5.78 -16.15
CA LEU A 403 0.10 -5.05 -14.91
C LEU A 403 -0.64 -5.73 -13.76
N ASP A 404 0.06 -6.02 -12.68
CA ASP A 404 -0.53 -6.46 -11.41
C ASP A 404 -0.32 -5.39 -10.34
N PRO A 405 -1.30 -4.50 -10.08
CA PRO A 405 -1.14 -3.43 -9.11
C PRO A 405 -0.85 -3.90 -7.68
N ARG A 406 -1.18 -5.16 -7.35
CA ARG A 406 -0.92 -5.77 -6.04
C ARG A 406 0.56 -5.93 -5.72
N MET A 407 1.43 -5.86 -6.74
CA MET A 407 2.89 -5.93 -6.57
C MET A 407 3.50 -4.61 -6.09
N GLY A 408 2.79 -3.50 -6.21
CA GLY A 408 3.21 -2.16 -5.78
C GLY A 408 2.65 -1.73 -4.42
N VAL A 409 2.49 -2.64 -3.47
CA VAL A 409 1.77 -2.43 -2.19
C VAL A 409 2.33 -1.30 -1.31
N THR A 410 3.61 -0.97 -1.45
CA THR A 410 4.29 0.01 -0.58
C THR A 410 4.38 1.41 -1.16
N GLY A 411 3.69 1.70 -2.25
CA GLY A 411 3.72 3.06 -2.73
C GLY A 411 3.67 3.24 -4.23
N GLY A 412 3.03 2.35 -4.91
CA GLY A 412 2.67 2.58 -6.30
C GLY A 412 3.82 2.57 -7.30
N VAL A 413 4.90 1.85 -7.03
CA VAL A 413 5.96 1.59 -8.01
C VAL A 413 6.09 0.10 -8.25
N VAL A 414 5.93 -0.33 -9.50
CA VAL A 414 6.19 -1.70 -9.95
C VAL A 414 7.48 -1.69 -10.76
N TYR A 415 8.45 -2.48 -10.34
CA TYR A 415 9.74 -2.60 -11.00
C TYR A 415 10.29 -4.02 -10.90
N LEU A 416 10.57 -4.64 -12.05
CA LEU A 416 11.10 -6.00 -12.20
C LEU A 416 10.30 -7.05 -11.39
N ALA A 417 8.98 -6.87 -11.32
CA ALA A 417 8.10 -7.73 -10.55
C ALA A 417 7.43 -8.76 -11.45
N TYR A 418 7.57 -10.05 -11.09
CA TYR A 418 6.73 -11.09 -11.69
C TYR A 418 5.35 -11.04 -11.05
N ASN A 419 4.32 -11.06 -11.89
CA ASN A 419 2.94 -11.16 -11.43
C ASN A 419 2.71 -12.46 -10.65
N GLN A 420 1.75 -12.45 -9.74
CA GLN A 420 1.36 -13.64 -8.99
C GLN A 420 0.93 -14.75 -9.96
N MET A 421 1.54 -15.92 -9.82
CA MET A 421 1.28 -17.05 -10.70
C MET A 421 -0.13 -17.62 -10.48
N ARG A 422 -0.76 -18.05 -11.58
CA ARG A 422 -1.96 -18.87 -11.51
C ARG A 422 -1.57 -20.28 -11.09
N THR A 423 -2.18 -20.78 -10.02
CA THR A 423 -1.87 -22.10 -9.44
C THR A 423 -3.10 -22.95 -9.40
N PHE A 424 -2.98 -24.22 -9.77
CA PHE A 424 -4.02 -25.24 -9.62
C PHE A 424 -3.51 -26.35 -8.71
N SER A 425 -4.33 -26.72 -7.72
CA SER A 425 -4.02 -27.73 -6.73
C SER A 425 -5.15 -28.76 -6.68
N PHE A 426 -4.78 -30.02 -6.50
CA PHE A 426 -5.72 -31.12 -6.32
C PHE A 426 -5.31 -31.89 -5.07
N GLY A 427 -6.27 -32.29 -4.25
CA GLY A 427 -5.98 -32.97 -3.02
C GLY A 427 -7.13 -33.83 -2.49
N ALA A 428 -6.80 -34.64 -1.49
CA ALA A 428 -7.75 -35.43 -0.73
C ALA A 428 -7.46 -35.34 0.77
N ASN A 429 -8.51 -35.13 1.57
CA ASN A 429 -8.45 -35.23 3.03
C ASN A 429 -9.10 -36.57 3.42
N ILE A 430 -8.34 -37.44 4.10
CA ILE A 430 -8.78 -38.76 4.52
C ILE A 430 -8.69 -38.83 6.04
N ASN A 431 -9.81 -39.09 6.70
CA ASN A 431 -9.89 -39.31 8.14
C ASN A 431 -10.22 -40.77 8.42
N PHE A 432 -9.47 -41.36 9.32
CA PHE A 432 -9.57 -42.76 9.73
C PHE A 432 -10.46 -42.96 10.94
#